data_65a3c726d88096c7a1fde7834870de32
#
_entry.id   65a3c726d88096c7a1fde7834870de32
#
_cell.length_a   1.000
_cell.length_b   1.000
_cell.length_c   1.000
_cell.angle_alpha   90.00
_cell.angle_beta   90.00
_cell.angle_gamma   90.00
#
_symmetry.space_group_name_H-M   'P 1'
#
loop_
_entity.id
_entity.type
_entity.pdbx_description
1 polymer ?
#
loop_
_entity_poly.entity_id
_entity_poly.type
_entity_poly.pdbx_seq_one_letter_code
_entity_poly.pdbx_strand_id
1 'polypeptide(L)'
;MNAHWLVPDWPAPPGVSAVFTTRQGGLSPVPFDSMNLGDHVGDAPAGVAANRALLSKAVGAQTIFLQQVHGGAVLGLHPQTPDGGLADACLTAERHVACTIMVADCLPVLLATRCGTWVGAAHAGWRGLSGRPALAGGSDEPACHSGGVLEEIFQSFAAVVKVPHAFVATDLIAWLGPCIGPDAFEVGEDVKAAFTATQPETTSCFVAARPGKFMADLPALARYRLQTLGMDPAQIYGNDSSAAWCTACNPSSFFSHRRDAAVSGGNGFGTTGRMAACIWKT
;
A
#
# COMPACT_ATOMS: atom_id res chain seq x y z
N MET A 1 -1.40 19.16 10.97
CA MET A 1 -0.92 17.82 10.59
C MET A 1 0.18 17.43 11.56
N ASN A 2 0.39 16.15 11.88
CA ASN A 2 1.43 15.70 12.80
C ASN A 2 2.81 15.92 12.15
N ALA A 3 3.76 16.53 12.87
CA ALA A 3 5.09 16.87 12.36
C ALA A 3 5.97 15.65 12.00
N HIS A 4 5.57 14.45 12.45
CA HIS A 4 6.28 13.20 12.19
C HIS A 4 5.79 12.46 10.94
N TRP A 5 4.70 12.91 10.31
CA TRP A 5 4.13 12.23 9.16
C TRP A 5 4.66 12.80 7.84
N LEU A 6 4.74 11.94 6.82
CA LEU A 6 5.20 12.33 5.51
C LEU A 6 4.02 12.86 4.68
N VAL A 7 4.18 14.06 4.16
CA VAL A 7 3.28 14.59 3.13
C VAL A 7 3.90 14.24 1.78
N PRO A 8 3.18 13.54 0.88
CA PRO A 8 3.67 13.23 -0.45
C PRO A 8 4.14 14.48 -1.20
N ASP A 9 5.38 14.45 -1.68
CA ASP A 9 5.91 15.46 -2.61
C ASP A 9 5.56 15.04 -4.04
N TRP A 10 4.45 15.54 -4.53
CA TRP A 10 3.90 15.28 -5.86
C TRP A 10 2.95 16.42 -6.25
N PRO A 11 2.66 16.66 -7.56
CA PRO A 11 1.76 17.71 -7.99
C PRO A 11 0.29 17.31 -7.74
N ALA A 12 -0.09 17.21 -6.46
CA ALA A 12 -1.46 16.87 -6.09
C ALA A 12 -2.46 17.82 -6.77
N PRO A 13 -3.54 17.29 -7.36
CA PRO A 13 -4.59 18.13 -7.93
C PRO A 13 -5.24 19.03 -6.87
N PRO A 14 -5.76 20.20 -7.25
CA PRO A 14 -6.46 21.06 -6.30
C PRO A 14 -7.58 20.33 -5.55
N GLY A 15 -7.63 20.48 -4.22
CA GLY A 15 -8.59 19.81 -3.36
C GLY A 15 -8.26 18.33 -3.07
N VAL A 16 -7.12 17.80 -3.50
CA VAL A 16 -6.63 16.48 -3.11
C VAL A 16 -5.52 16.64 -2.08
N SER A 17 -5.63 15.90 -0.99
CA SER A 17 -4.65 15.86 0.10
C SER A 17 -4.24 14.41 0.36
N ALA A 18 -2.99 14.20 0.79
CA ALA A 18 -2.48 12.89 1.13
C ALA A 18 -1.48 12.96 2.28
N VAL A 19 -1.33 11.86 3.00
CA VAL A 19 -0.37 11.71 4.09
C VAL A 19 0.03 10.26 4.27
N PHE A 20 1.27 10.03 4.71
CA PHE A 20 1.72 8.74 5.19
C PHE A 20 2.12 8.88 6.67
N THR A 21 1.52 8.07 7.56
CA THR A 21 1.88 8.07 8.98
C THR A 21 3.21 7.36 9.19
N THR A 22 3.96 7.80 10.20
CA THR A 22 5.11 7.03 10.71
C THR A 22 4.71 6.24 11.94
N ARG A 23 5.65 5.50 12.54
CA ARG A 23 5.41 4.84 13.82
C ARG A 23 5.25 5.81 15.00
N GLN A 24 5.54 7.10 14.80
CA GLN A 24 5.58 8.11 15.84
C GLN A 24 4.28 8.91 15.96
N GLY A 25 4.02 9.42 17.17
CA GLY A 25 2.93 10.37 17.42
C GLY A 25 1.60 9.76 17.83
N GLY A 26 1.61 8.50 18.28
CA GLY A 26 0.46 7.79 18.80
C GLY A 26 0.53 7.46 20.28
N LEU A 27 -0.32 6.55 20.73
CA LEU A 27 -0.55 6.21 22.14
C LEU A 27 -0.27 4.72 22.47
N SER A 28 0.02 3.89 21.48
CA SER A 28 0.29 2.46 21.71
C SER A 28 1.63 2.26 22.43
N PRO A 29 1.71 1.32 23.39
CA PRO A 29 2.96 0.96 24.06
C PRO A 29 3.83 0.05 23.17
N VAL A 30 5.05 -0.22 23.63
CA VAL A 30 5.95 -1.23 23.05
C VAL A 30 5.22 -2.59 22.98
N PRO A 31 5.33 -3.34 21.88
CA PRO A 31 6.17 -3.15 20.70
C PRO A 31 5.52 -2.32 19.58
N PHE A 32 4.35 -1.75 19.83
CA PHE A 32 3.55 -0.97 18.88
C PHE A 32 3.78 0.54 18.95
N ASP A 33 4.84 0.94 19.61
CA ASP A 33 5.17 2.34 19.94
C ASP A 33 5.48 3.16 18.70
N SER A 34 4.63 4.14 18.45
CA SER A 34 3.43 4.53 19.24
C SER A 34 2.16 4.66 18.39
N MET A 35 2.28 4.84 17.04
CA MET A 35 1.17 5.14 16.12
C MET A 35 0.71 3.90 15.36
N ASN A 36 0.46 2.80 16.07
CA ASN A 36 -0.09 1.62 15.45
C ASN A 36 -1.57 1.83 15.09
N LEU A 37 -1.91 1.51 13.83
CA LEU A 37 -3.26 1.63 13.27
C LEU A 37 -3.90 0.26 12.96
N GLY A 38 -3.11 -0.84 13.09
CA GLY A 38 -3.58 -2.21 12.84
C GLY A 38 -4.27 -2.82 14.05
N ASP A 39 -5.52 -3.22 13.90
CA ASP A 39 -6.35 -3.87 14.92
C ASP A 39 -6.19 -5.40 14.98
N HIS A 40 -5.46 -5.97 14.02
CA HIS A 40 -5.21 -7.41 13.86
C HIS A 40 -3.81 -7.85 14.29
N VAL A 41 -3.02 -6.98 14.93
CA VAL A 41 -1.61 -7.24 15.26
C VAL A 41 -1.37 -7.57 16.73
N GLY A 42 -2.42 -7.59 17.55
CA GLY A 42 -2.34 -7.93 18.98
C GLY A 42 -2.09 -6.75 19.92
N ASP A 43 -2.22 -5.50 19.43
CA ASP A 43 -2.21 -4.31 20.27
C ASP A 43 -3.55 -4.13 21.01
N ALA A 44 -3.55 -3.32 22.07
CA ALA A 44 -4.75 -3.01 22.84
C ALA A 44 -5.79 -2.28 21.95
N PRO A 45 -7.03 -2.79 21.83
CA PRO A 45 -8.04 -2.19 20.93
C PRO A 45 -8.31 -0.71 21.22
N ALA A 46 -8.28 -0.31 22.49
CA ALA A 46 -8.48 1.09 22.89
C ALA A 46 -7.35 2.01 22.38
N GLY A 47 -6.09 1.51 22.38
CA GLY A 47 -4.94 2.24 21.84
C GLY A 47 -5.06 2.44 20.35
N VAL A 48 -5.40 1.37 19.62
CA VAL A 48 -5.62 1.43 18.16
C VAL A 48 -6.76 2.37 17.81
N ALA A 49 -7.90 2.28 18.51
CA ALA A 49 -9.04 3.17 18.30
C ALA A 49 -8.67 4.65 18.54
N ALA A 50 -7.90 4.93 19.58
CA ALA A 50 -7.42 6.29 19.85
C ALA A 50 -6.45 6.79 18.76
N ASN A 51 -5.54 5.96 18.26
CA ASN A 51 -4.65 6.30 17.17
C ASN A 51 -5.42 6.56 15.85
N ARG A 52 -6.42 5.73 15.52
CA ARG A 52 -7.31 5.95 14.37
C ARG A 52 -8.08 7.26 14.48
N ALA A 53 -8.57 7.61 15.69
CA ALA A 53 -9.24 8.88 15.95
C ALA A 53 -8.28 10.08 15.79
N LEU A 54 -7.03 9.97 16.27
CA LEU A 54 -5.98 10.98 16.03
C LEU A 54 -5.72 11.20 14.54
N LEU A 55 -5.64 10.12 13.75
CA LEU A 55 -5.47 10.20 12.30
C LEU A 55 -6.65 10.91 11.65
N SER A 56 -7.88 10.46 11.86
CA SER A 56 -9.10 11.04 11.28
C SER A 56 -9.23 12.54 11.62
N LYS A 57 -8.94 12.90 12.87
CA LYS A 57 -8.93 14.31 13.29
C LYS A 57 -7.88 15.14 12.56
N ALA A 58 -6.67 14.60 12.38
CA ALA A 58 -5.56 15.32 11.75
C ALA A 58 -5.75 15.51 10.24
N VAL A 59 -6.39 14.55 9.55
CA VAL A 59 -6.68 14.65 8.12
C VAL A 59 -7.99 15.41 7.85
N GLY A 60 -8.87 15.54 8.83
CA GLY A 60 -10.16 16.21 8.66
C GLY A 60 -11.12 15.46 7.75
N ALA A 61 -10.97 14.13 7.67
CA ALA A 61 -11.77 13.23 6.86
C ALA A 61 -12.04 11.91 7.60
N GLN A 62 -13.12 11.24 7.24
CA GLN A 62 -13.41 9.89 7.72
C GLN A 62 -12.40 8.92 7.08
N THR A 63 -11.49 8.36 7.89
CA THR A 63 -10.57 7.31 7.44
C THR A 63 -11.30 5.97 7.45
N ILE A 64 -11.31 5.27 6.31
CA ILE A 64 -11.95 3.95 6.18
C ILE A 64 -10.85 2.90 6.04
N PHE A 65 -10.80 1.98 6.99
CA PHE A 65 -9.81 0.91 7.06
C PHE A 65 -10.35 -0.38 6.45
N LEU A 66 -9.55 -1.01 5.58
CA LEU A 66 -9.89 -2.25 4.91
C LEU A 66 -9.38 -3.47 5.67
N GLN A 67 -10.04 -4.60 5.50
CA GLN A 67 -9.46 -5.92 5.79
C GLN A 67 -8.63 -6.36 4.59
N GLN A 68 -7.32 -6.06 4.62
CA GLN A 68 -6.37 -6.34 3.55
C GLN A 68 -5.92 -7.81 3.61
N VAL A 69 -5.99 -8.50 2.47
CA VAL A 69 -5.69 -9.94 2.35
C VAL A 69 -4.62 -10.26 1.31
N HIS A 70 -3.92 -9.24 0.81
CA HIS A 70 -2.91 -9.32 -0.26
C HIS A 70 -3.50 -9.82 -1.59
N GLY A 71 -4.77 -9.53 -1.83
CA GLY A 71 -5.50 -9.82 -3.07
C GLY A 71 -5.51 -8.62 -4.04
N GLY A 72 -6.52 -8.61 -4.93
CA GLY A 72 -6.73 -7.53 -5.91
C GLY A 72 -8.06 -6.79 -5.75
N ALA A 73 -8.94 -7.20 -4.81
CA ALA A 73 -10.26 -6.60 -4.67
C ALA A 73 -10.21 -5.10 -4.40
N VAL A 74 -11.12 -4.35 -5.05
CA VAL A 74 -11.24 -2.89 -4.95
C VAL A 74 -12.61 -2.50 -4.41
N LEU A 75 -12.64 -1.63 -3.40
CA LEU A 75 -13.87 -1.14 -2.78
C LEU A 75 -14.10 0.32 -3.13
N GLY A 76 -15.29 0.64 -3.67
CA GLY A 76 -15.78 2.02 -3.79
C GLY A 76 -16.23 2.54 -2.42
N LEU A 77 -15.65 3.67 -1.98
CA LEU A 77 -15.96 4.23 -0.68
C LEU A 77 -16.95 5.39 -0.76
N HIS A 78 -17.84 5.45 0.22
CA HIS A 78 -18.78 6.54 0.45
C HIS A 78 -18.95 6.79 1.97
N PRO A 79 -19.58 7.87 2.42
CA PRO A 79 -19.64 8.23 3.85
C PRO A 79 -20.27 7.17 4.76
N GLN A 80 -21.08 6.25 4.21
CA GLN A 80 -21.70 5.15 4.96
C GLN A 80 -20.92 3.84 4.89
N THR A 81 -19.78 3.80 4.17
CA THR A 81 -18.96 2.58 4.11
C THR A 81 -18.36 2.29 5.49
N PRO A 82 -18.61 1.10 6.06
CA PRO A 82 -18.02 0.72 7.35
C PRO A 82 -16.55 0.32 7.18
N ASP A 83 -15.79 0.34 8.28
CA ASP A 83 -14.49 -0.31 8.36
C ASP A 83 -14.59 -1.83 8.18
N GLY A 84 -13.48 -2.45 7.76
CA GLY A 84 -13.35 -3.89 7.67
C GLY A 84 -13.84 -4.51 6.36
N GLY A 85 -14.17 -3.71 5.35
CA GLY A 85 -14.46 -4.22 4.01
C GLY A 85 -13.28 -5.03 3.46
N LEU A 86 -13.56 -6.24 2.91
CA LEU A 86 -12.53 -7.14 2.38
C LEU A 86 -12.03 -6.63 1.02
N ALA A 87 -10.89 -5.94 1.01
CA ALA A 87 -10.26 -5.43 -0.20
C ALA A 87 -8.80 -5.02 0.07
N ASP A 88 -7.99 -4.94 -1.00
CA ASP A 88 -6.61 -4.44 -0.96
C ASP A 88 -6.45 -3.10 -1.68
N ALA A 89 -7.53 -2.58 -2.26
CA ALA A 89 -7.55 -1.24 -2.83
C ALA A 89 -8.92 -0.59 -2.62
N CYS A 90 -8.96 0.73 -2.70
CA CYS A 90 -10.20 1.49 -2.65
C CYS A 90 -10.09 2.78 -3.46
N LEU A 91 -11.25 3.31 -3.85
CA LEU A 91 -11.35 4.60 -4.53
C LEU A 91 -12.62 5.35 -4.09
N THR A 92 -12.61 6.67 -4.24
CA THR A 92 -13.76 7.51 -3.94
C THR A 92 -13.76 8.80 -4.74
N ALA A 93 -14.95 9.35 -5.00
CA ALA A 93 -15.18 10.72 -5.43
C ALA A 93 -15.73 11.60 -4.30
N GLU A 94 -16.00 11.02 -3.14
CA GLU A 94 -16.60 11.73 -2.02
C GLU A 94 -15.60 12.67 -1.34
N ARG A 95 -16.08 13.84 -0.90
CA ARG A 95 -15.31 14.74 -0.06
C ARG A 95 -15.29 14.23 1.38
N HIS A 96 -14.19 14.49 2.06
CA HIS A 96 -14.01 14.11 3.47
C HIS A 96 -14.13 12.61 3.77
N VAL A 97 -13.96 11.76 2.74
CA VAL A 97 -13.75 10.31 2.86
C VAL A 97 -12.34 10.00 2.41
N ALA A 98 -11.57 9.35 3.26
CA ALA A 98 -10.17 9.02 2.97
C ALA A 98 -10.01 7.54 2.62
N CYS A 99 -9.46 7.27 1.45
CA CYS A 99 -8.89 5.97 1.12
C CYS A 99 -7.68 5.73 2.00
N THR A 100 -7.70 4.66 2.80
CA THR A 100 -6.67 4.37 3.82
C THR A 100 -6.12 2.97 3.64
N ILE A 101 -4.82 2.85 3.38
CA ILE A 101 -4.11 1.57 3.22
C ILE A 101 -3.09 1.43 4.34
N MET A 102 -3.17 0.31 5.07
CA MET A 102 -2.23 -0.02 6.14
C MET A 102 -1.05 -0.83 5.62
N VAL A 103 0.15 -0.51 6.09
CA VAL A 103 1.38 -1.20 5.69
C VAL A 103 2.36 -1.37 6.85
N ALA A 104 3.15 -2.45 6.75
CA ALA A 104 4.44 -2.64 7.40
C ALA A 104 5.25 -3.52 6.44
N ASP A 105 6.04 -2.89 5.57
CA ASP A 105 6.83 -3.42 4.45
C ASP A 105 6.14 -3.48 3.08
N CYS A 106 4.84 -3.78 2.97
CA CYS A 106 4.17 -3.72 1.67
C CYS A 106 4.14 -2.29 1.14
N LEU A 107 4.10 -2.13 -0.19
CA LEU A 107 4.09 -0.83 -0.84
C LEU A 107 2.67 -0.24 -0.85
N PRO A 108 2.43 0.95 -0.28
CA PRO A 108 1.21 1.68 -0.51
C PRO A 108 1.34 2.52 -1.80
N VAL A 109 0.30 2.47 -2.64
CA VAL A 109 0.21 3.29 -3.85
C VAL A 109 -1.00 4.20 -3.74
N LEU A 110 -0.78 5.52 -3.78
CA LEU A 110 -1.83 6.51 -3.83
C LEU A 110 -2.03 6.98 -5.27
N LEU A 111 -3.28 7.15 -5.67
CA LEU A 111 -3.68 7.51 -7.03
C LEU A 111 -4.66 8.66 -7.00
N ALA A 112 -4.54 9.58 -7.94
CA ALA A 112 -5.52 10.65 -8.17
C ALA A 112 -5.71 10.90 -9.66
N THR A 113 -6.94 11.19 -10.08
CA THR A 113 -7.16 11.78 -11.41
C THR A 113 -6.57 13.19 -11.45
N ARG A 114 -6.01 13.61 -12.57
CA ARG A 114 -5.38 14.95 -12.73
C ARG A 114 -6.34 16.10 -12.46
N CYS A 115 -7.63 15.88 -12.69
CA CYS A 115 -8.68 16.85 -12.35
C CYS A 115 -9.10 16.82 -10.87
N GLY A 116 -8.59 15.86 -10.06
CA GLY A 116 -8.92 15.70 -8.64
C GLY A 116 -10.33 15.18 -8.37
N THR A 117 -11.05 14.68 -9.37
CA THR A 117 -12.42 14.18 -9.20
C THR A 117 -12.44 12.87 -8.41
N TRP A 118 -11.51 11.96 -8.69
CA TRP A 118 -11.38 10.67 -8.04
C TRP A 118 -10.02 10.51 -7.39
N VAL A 119 -10.01 9.88 -6.23
CA VAL A 119 -8.80 9.44 -5.54
C VAL A 119 -8.89 7.97 -5.20
N GLY A 120 -7.75 7.30 -5.06
CA GLY A 120 -7.70 5.89 -4.69
C GLY A 120 -6.40 5.53 -3.99
N ALA A 121 -6.40 4.38 -3.34
CA ALA A 121 -5.24 3.82 -2.66
C ALA A 121 -5.20 2.31 -2.84
N ALA A 122 -4.00 1.74 -3.00
CA ALA A 122 -3.79 0.31 -3.17
C ALA A 122 -2.68 -0.22 -2.25
N HIS A 123 -2.91 -1.40 -1.68
CA HIS A 123 -1.96 -2.20 -0.92
C HIS A 123 -1.20 -3.14 -1.86
N ALA A 124 -0.06 -2.71 -2.32
CA ALA A 124 0.76 -3.47 -3.27
C ALA A 124 1.83 -4.31 -2.55
N GLY A 125 1.40 -5.31 -1.77
CA GLY A 125 2.27 -6.40 -1.36
C GLY A 125 2.64 -7.26 -2.59
N TRP A 126 3.73 -8.03 -2.55
CA TRP A 126 4.19 -8.77 -3.72
C TRP A 126 3.14 -9.72 -4.32
N ARG A 127 2.27 -10.32 -3.49
CA ARG A 127 1.19 -11.19 -3.96
C ARG A 127 0.15 -10.42 -4.77
N GLY A 128 -0.40 -9.36 -4.17
CA GLY A 128 -1.36 -8.49 -4.85
C GLY A 128 -0.77 -7.82 -6.08
N LEU A 129 0.49 -7.40 -6.02
CA LEU A 129 1.18 -6.77 -7.14
C LEU A 129 1.45 -7.75 -8.29
N SER A 130 1.79 -9.00 -8.01
CA SER A 130 2.05 -10.01 -9.05
C SER A 130 0.78 -10.56 -9.72
N GLY A 131 -0.39 -10.34 -9.14
CA GLY A 131 -1.65 -10.94 -9.61
C GLY A 131 -1.84 -12.39 -9.19
N ARG A 132 -1.00 -12.90 -8.28
CA ARG A 132 -1.23 -14.22 -7.68
C ARG A 132 -2.28 -14.10 -6.57
N PRO A 133 -3.30 -14.98 -6.56
CA PRO A 133 -4.25 -15.02 -5.45
C PRO A 133 -3.49 -15.29 -4.14
N ALA A 134 -3.91 -14.65 -3.06
CA ALA A 134 -3.48 -15.04 -1.73
C ALA A 134 -3.76 -16.55 -1.59
N LEU A 135 -2.80 -17.32 -1.03
CA LEU A 135 -3.06 -18.70 -0.70
C LEU A 135 -4.17 -18.70 0.35
N ALA A 136 -5.40 -18.88 -0.11
CA ALA A 136 -6.54 -19.05 0.77
C ALA A 136 -6.31 -20.32 1.59
N GLY A 137 -6.18 -20.19 2.89
CA GLY A 137 -6.44 -21.31 3.77
C GLY A 137 -7.89 -21.76 3.56
N GLY A 138 -8.09 -22.73 2.67
CA GLY A 138 -9.24 -23.61 2.67
C GLY A 138 -10.62 -23.02 2.37
N SER A 139 -10.81 -22.30 1.26
CA SER A 139 -12.15 -22.18 0.65
C SER A 139 -12.03 -22.25 -0.87
N ASP A 140 -12.81 -23.12 -1.50
CA ASP A 140 -12.87 -23.39 -2.94
C ASP A 140 -13.61 -22.29 -3.74
N GLU A 141 -13.44 -21.01 -3.38
CA GLU A 141 -13.92 -19.90 -4.20
C GLU A 141 -12.83 -19.55 -5.23
N PRO A 142 -13.12 -19.65 -6.54
CA PRO A 142 -12.20 -19.18 -7.55
C PRO A 142 -12.09 -17.66 -7.42
N ALA A 143 -10.96 -17.17 -6.91
CA ALA A 143 -10.61 -15.77 -6.99
C ALA A 143 -10.44 -15.41 -8.48
N CYS A 144 -11.51 -14.95 -9.09
CA CYS A 144 -11.59 -14.59 -10.50
C CYS A 144 -10.95 -13.21 -10.75
N HIS A 145 -9.68 -13.04 -10.30
CA HIS A 145 -8.91 -11.83 -10.58
C HIS A 145 -7.77 -12.20 -11.53
N SER A 146 -7.92 -11.84 -12.79
CA SER A 146 -6.93 -12.08 -13.84
C SER A 146 -5.75 -11.10 -13.81
N GLY A 147 -5.77 -10.11 -12.92
CA GLY A 147 -4.75 -9.07 -12.78
C GLY A 147 -4.28 -8.87 -11.35
N GLY A 148 -3.24 -8.05 -11.16
CA GLY A 148 -2.77 -7.59 -9.86
C GLY A 148 -3.63 -6.44 -9.31
N VAL A 149 -3.36 -6.04 -8.07
CA VAL A 149 -4.10 -4.96 -7.40
C VAL A 149 -4.05 -3.63 -8.17
N LEU A 150 -2.98 -3.37 -8.92
CA LEU A 150 -2.85 -2.16 -9.73
C LEU A 150 -3.71 -2.26 -11.00
N GLU A 151 -3.79 -3.40 -11.65
CA GLU A 151 -4.68 -3.64 -12.78
C GLU A 151 -6.14 -3.46 -12.35
N GLU A 152 -6.52 -4.03 -11.22
CA GLU A 152 -7.91 -3.99 -10.71
C GLU A 152 -8.35 -2.56 -10.32
N ILE A 153 -7.47 -1.78 -9.67
CA ILE A 153 -7.81 -0.39 -9.34
C ILE A 153 -7.88 0.47 -10.61
N PHE A 154 -7.04 0.23 -11.63
CA PHE A 154 -7.13 0.91 -12.91
C PHE A 154 -8.44 0.60 -13.65
N GLN A 155 -8.88 -0.67 -13.65
CA GLN A 155 -10.19 -1.06 -14.19
C GLN A 155 -11.31 -0.35 -13.45
N SER A 156 -11.21 -0.25 -12.12
CA SER A 156 -12.19 0.45 -11.29
C SER A 156 -12.24 1.95 -11.61
N PHE A 157 -11.09 2.60 -11.81
CA PHE A 157 -11.04 3.99 -12.29
C PHE A 157 -11.68 4.13 -13.68
N ALA A 158 -11.37 3.22 -14.61
CA ALA A 158 -11.96 3.23 -15.96
C ALA A 158 -13.50 3.15 -15.90
N ALA A 159 -14.01 2.28 -15.06
CA ALA A 159 -15.45 2.08 -14.90
C ALA A 159 -16.15 3.35 -14.34
N VAL A 160 -15.57 4.01 -13.34
CA VAL A 160 -16.19 5.20 -12.72
C VAL A 160 -16.00 6.49 -13.55
N VAL A 161 -14.88 6.63 -14.25
CA VAL A 161 -14.63 7.76 -15.14
C VAL A 161 -15.33 7.58 -16.51
N LYS A 162 -15.75 6.33 -16.81
CA LYS A 162 -16.43 5.95 -18.06
C LYS A 162 -15.59 6.22 -19.31
N VAL A 163 -14.29 5.93 -19.23
CA VAL A 163 -13.34 6.03 -20.36
C VAL A 163 -12.66 4.67 -20.58
N PRO A 164 -12.19 4.38 -21.80
CA PRO A 164 -11.39 3.19 -22.05
C PRO A 164 -10.16 3.16 -21.15
N HIS A 165 -9.75 1.97 -20.72
CA HIS A 165 -8.63 1.73 -19.79
C HIS A 165 -7.34 2.46 -20.19
N ALA A 166 -7.01 2.48 -21.50
CA ALA A 166 -5.83 3.17 -22.02
C ALA A 166 -5.83 4.70 -21.78
N PHE A 167 -7.00 5.31 -21.63
CA PHE A 167 -7.10 6.74 -21.32
C PHE A 167 -7.01 7.05 -19.83
N VAL A 168 -7.33 6.08 -18.97
CA VAL A 168 -7.22 6.25 -17.51
C VAL A 168 -5.77 6.51 -17.11
N ALA A 169 -4.84 5.76 -17.68
CA ALA A 169 -3.42 5.88 -17.37
C ALA A 169 -2.86 7.28 -17.64
N THR A 170 -3.35 7.97 -18.67
CA THR A 170 -2.90 9.32 -19.03
C THR A 170 -3.52 10.40 -18.12
N ASP A 171 -4.62 10.10 -17.43
CA ASP A 171 -5.29 11.02 -16.50
C ASP A 171 -4.91 10.80 -15.03
N LEU A 172 -4.19 9.73 -14.72
CA LEU A 172 -3.77 9.44 -13.36
C LEU A 172 -2.37 9.97 -13.06
N ILE A 173 -2.19 10.37 -11.79
CA ILE A 173 -0.89 10.49 -11.14
C ILE A 173 -0.82 9.48 -10.00
N ALA A 174 0.37 8.94 -9.73
CA ALA A 174 0.62 7.97 -8.68
C ALA A 174 1.73 8.43 -7.73
N TRP A 175 1.58 8.13 -6.44
CA TRP A 175 2.64 8.27 -5.46
C TRP A 175 2.89 6.93 -4.77
N LEU A 176 4.14 6.51 -4.78
CA LEU A 176 4.64 5.31 -4.11
C LEU A 176 5.16 5.68 -2.73
N GLY A 177 4.62 5.09 -1.67
CA GLY A 177 5.02 5.37 -0.30
C GLY A 177 6.20 4.52 0.19
N PRO A 178 6.60 4.71 1.48
CA PRO A 178 7.58 3.87 2.13
C PRO A 178 7.17 2.39 2.15
N CYS A 179 8.11 1.52 1.82
CA CYS A 179 7.96 0.07 1.87
C CYS A 179 9.31 -0.58 2.16
N ILE A 180 9.39 -1.90 2.20
CA ILE A 180 10.67 -2.60 2.29
C ILE A 180 11.51 -2.35 1.03
N GLY A 181 12.74 -1.89 1.22
CA GLY A 181 13.65 -1.56 0.11
C GLY A 181 14.44 -2.76 -0.40
N PRO A 182 15.11 -2.61 -1.57
CA PRO A 182 15.82 -3.70 -2.23
C PRO A 182 16.94 -4.30 -1.39
N ASP A 183 17.57 -3.53 -0.49
CA ASP A 183 18.64 -4.05 0.37
C ASP A 183 18.15 -4.89 1.55
N ALA A 184 16.84 -4.97 1.77
CA ALA A 184 16.23 -5.69 2.89
C ALA A 184 15.18 -6.73 2.46
N PHE A 185 14.75 -6.69 1.19
CA PHE A 185 13.67 -7.55 0.70
C PHE A 185 14.22 -8.83 0.05
N GLU A 186 14.82 -9.71 0.85
CA GLU A 186 15.20 -11.04 0.38
C GLU A 186 13.96 -11.93 0.15
N VAL A 187 13.88 -12.53 -1.04
CA VAL A 187 12.77 -13.37 -1.51
C VAL A 187 13.27 -14.69 -2.10
N GLY A 188 12.38 -15.66 -2.28
CA GLY A 188 12.66 -16.92 -2.94
C GLY A 188 12.43 -16.91 -4.46
N GLU A 189 12.75 -18.04 -5.12
CA GLU A 189 12.46 -18.28 -6.53
C GLU A 189 10.96 -18.14 -6.85
N ASP A 190 10.09 -18.53 -5.93
CA ASP A 190 8.63 -18.44 -6.07
C ASP A 190 8.14 -17.02 -6.28
N VAL A 191 8.72 -16.06 -5.55
CA VAL A 191 8.40 -14.64 -5.70
C VAL A 191 8.93 -14.11 -7.02
N LYS A 192 10.18 -14.41 -7.37
CA LYS A 192 10.77 -14.00 -8.64
C LYS A 192 9.96 -14.55 -9.81
N ALA A 193 9.66 -15.85 -9.81
CA ALA A 193 8.88 -16.51 -10.86
C ALA A 193 7.47 -15.92 -11.00
N ALA A 194 6.85 -15.45 -9.90
CA ALA A 194 5.54 -14.83 -9.95
C ALA A 194 5.49 -13.58 -10.85
N PHE A 195 6.60 -12.86 -10.97
CA PHE A 195 6.72 -11.69 -11.84
C PHE A 195 7.30 -12.05 -13.22
N THR A 196 8.42 -12.77 -13.23
CA THR A 196 9.18 -13.01 -14.48
C THR A 196 8.52 -14.00 -15.44
N ALA A 197 7.61 -14.86 -14.95
CA ALA A 197 6.90 -15.81 -15.82
C ALA A 197 5.94 -15.11 -16.79
N THR A 198 5.36 -14.00 -16.41
CA THR A 198 4.43 -13.22 -17.25
C THR A 198 5.08 -11.97 -17.85
N GLN A 199 6.10 -11.43 -17.20
CA GLN A 199 6.81 -10.21 -17.59
C GLN A 199 8.32 -10.40 -17.40
N PRO A 200 9.02 -11.05 -18.35
CA PRO A 200 10.46 -11.37 -18.24
C PRO A 200 11.35 -10.15 -17.97
N GLU A 201 10.95 -8.96 -18.41
CA GLU A 201 11.66 -7.70 -18.22
C GLU A 201 11.81 -7.33 -16.73
N THR A 202 10.91 -7.81 -15.88
CA THR A 202 10.98 -7.59 -14.42
C THR A 202 12.16 -8.32 -13.77
N THR A 203 12.89 -9.16 -14.52
CA THR A 203 14.11 -9.82 -14.03
C THR A 203 15.13 -8.83 -13.49
N SER A 204 15.20 -7.63 -14.06
CA SER A 204 16.10 -6.54 -13.60
C SER A 204 15.78 -6.03 -12.18
N CYS A 205 14.58 -6.28 -11.68
CA CYS A 205 14.17 -5.92 -10.31
C CYS A 205 14.63 -6.95 -9.26
N PHE A 206 15.39 -7.98 -9.67
CA PHE A 206 15.85 -9.04 -8.76
C PHE A 206 17.36 -9.21 -8.90
N VAL A 207 18.09 -8.98 -7.81
CA VAL A 207 19.54 -9.20 -7.73
C VAL A 207 19.80 -10.49 -6.95
N ALA A 208 20.63 -11.40 -7.50
CA ALA A 208 20.98 -12.65 -6.82
C ALA A 208 21.69 -12.35 -5.48
N ALA A 209 21.24 -12.98 -4.39
CA ALA A 209 21.81 -12.81 -3.04
C ALA A 209 22.60 -14.05 -2.62
N ARG A 210 21.93 -15.20 -2.52
CA ARG A 210 22.51 -16.50 -2.19
C ARG A 210 21.73 -17.59 -2.94
N PRO A 211 22.20 -18.85 -3.00
CA PRO A 211 21.52 -19.88 -3.76
C PRO A 211 20.01 -19.94 -3.51
N GLY A 212 19.20 -19.78 -4.56
CA GLY A 212 17.74 -19.76 -4.50
C GLY A 212 17.12 -18.53 -3.84
N LYS A 213 17.89 -17.45 -3.57
CA LYS A 213 17.42 -16.20 -2.96
C LYS A 213 17.84 -14.98 -3.77
N PHE A 214 16.99 -13.99 -3.75
CA PHE A 214 17.14 -12.73 -4.49
C PHE A 214 16.78 -11.55 -3.60
N MET A 215 17.47 -10.44 -3.81
CA MET A 215 17.03 -9.14 -3.31
C MET A 215 16.08 -8.54 -4.33
N ALA A 216 14.85 -8.22 -3.93
CA ALA A 216 13.80 -7.73 -4.81
C ALA A 216 13.53 -6.24 -4.60
N ASP A 217 13.34 -5.51 -5.70
CA ASP A 217 12.98 -4.10 -5.69
C ASP A 217 11.45 -3.96 -5.89
N LEU A 218 10.70 -3.86 -4.78
CA LEU A 218 9.25 -3.76 -4.80
C LEU A 218 8.74 -2.45 -5.44
N PRO A 219 9.32 -1.27 -5.16
CA PRO A 219 9.00 -0.03 -5.88
C PRO A 219 9.24 -0.11 -7.38
N ALA A 220 10.36 -0.68 -7.82
CA ALA A 220 10.66 -0.85 -9.25
C ALA A 220 9.66 -1.77 -9.95
N LEU A 221 9.27 -2.87 -9.31
CA LEU A 221 8.21 -3.77 -9.79
C LEU A 221 6.87 -3.02 -9.95
N ALA A 222 6.49 -2.19 -8.98
CA ALA A 222 5.27 -1.40 -9.06
C ALA A 222 5.34 -0.33 -10.16
N ARG A 223 6.49 0.37 -10.31
CA ARG A 223 6.72 1.31 -11.40
C ARG A 223 6.59 0.63 -12.76
N TYR A 224 7.20 -0.55 -12.91
CA TYR A 224 7.09 -1.34 -14.13
C TYR A 224 5.62 -1.67 -14.45
N ARG A 225 4.84 -2.13 -13.46
CA ARG A 225 3.42 -2.43 -13.63
C ARG A 225 2.62 -1.21 -14.05
N LEU A 226 2.80 -0.06 -13.38
CA LEU A 226 2.11 1.19 -13.71
C LEU A 226 2.44 1.65 -15.15
N GLN A 227 3.70 1.53 -15.57
CA GLN A 227 4.12 1.85 -16.94
C GLN A 227 3.52 0.89 -17.96
N THR A 228 3.44 -0.41 -17.67
CA THR A 228 2.77 -1.40 -18.52
C THR A 228 1.27 -1.11 -18.67
N LEU A 229 0.65 -0.54 -17.64
CA LEU A 229 -0.73 -0.05 -17.69
C LEU A 229 -0.89 1.26 -18.50
N GLY A 230 0.23 1.85 -18.96
CA GLY A 230 0.26 3.03 -19.82
C GLY A 230 0.52 4.34 -19.09
N MET A 231 0.88 4.33 -17.80
CA MET A 231 1.28 5.56 -17.10
C MET A 231 2.63 6.07 -17.60
N ASP A 232 2.71 7.38 -17.83
CA ASP A 232 3.98 8.06 -18.06
C ASP A 232 4.86 7.95 -16.79
N PRO A 233 6.13 7.51 -16.89
CA PRO A 233 7.07 7.49 -15.76
C PRO A 233 7.13 8.83 -15.01
N ALA A 234 6.99 9.96 -15.71
CA ALA A 234 6.97 11.30 -15.11
C ALA A 234 5.74 11.58 -14.24
N GLN A 235 4.72 10.71 -14.26
CA GLN A 235 3.52 10.80 -13.43
C GLN A 235 3.57 9.83 -12.22
N ILE A 236 4.70 9.15 -12.00
CA ILE A 236 4.90 8.20 -10.90
C ILE A 236 5.93 8.77 -9.93
N TYR A 237 5.46 9.31 -8.83
CA TYR A 237 6.21 10.04 -7.81
C TYR A 237 6.57 9.17 -6.60
N GLY A 238 7.35 9.73 -5.67
CA GLY A 238 7.67 9.13 -4.38
C GLY A 238 8.79 8.10 -4.47
N ASN A 239 8.66 7.02 -3.74
CA ASN A 239 9.70 6.02 -3.49
C ASN A 239 10.53 5.63 -4.73
N ASP A 240 11.80 5.98 -4.68
CA ASP A 240 12.78 5.76 -5.74
C ASP A 240 13.70 4.55 -5.48
N SER A 241 13.30 3.68 -4.57
CA SER A 241 14.07 2.52 -4.08
C SER A 241 15.26 2.86 -3.19
N SER A 242 15.50 4.14 -2.86
CA SER A 242 16.59 4.53 -1.98
C SER A 242 16.35 4.09 -0.52
N ALA A 243 17.43 3.98 0.25
CA ALA A 243 17.40 3.54 1.64
C ALA A 243 16.51 4.42 2.54
N ALA A 244 16.29 5.69 2.19
CA ALA A 244 15.43 6.60 2.94
C ALA A 244 13.95 6.13 2.99
N TRP A 245 13.49 5.41 1.98
CA TRP A 245 12.13 4.87 1.90
C TRP A 245 11.97 3.48 2.52
N CYS A 246 13.09 2.82 2.87
CA CYS A 246 13.05 1.45 3.36
C CYS A 246 12.50 1.35 4.77
N THR A 247 11.37 0.68 4.95
CA THR A 247 10.73 0.46 6.26
C THR A 247 11.60 -0.39 7.20
N ALA A 248 12.30 -1.39 6.66
CA ALA A 248 13.17 -2.26 7.44
C ALA A 248 14.46 -1.57 7.91
N CYS A 249 14.99 -0.63 7.12
CA CYS A 249 16.24 0.06 7.40
C CYS A 249 16.07 1.30 8.30
N ASN A 250 14.85 1.82 8.46
CA ASN A 250 14.57 3.03 9.23
C ASN A 250 13.67 2.78 10.46
N PRO A 251 14.18 2.10 11.50
CA PRO A 251 13.39 1.66 12.65
C PRO A 251 12.83 2.81 13.51
N SER A 252 13.46 3.97 13.50
CA SER A 252 12.97 5.16 14.21
C SER A 252 11.73 5.77 13.58
N SER A 253 11.50 5.54 12.29
CA SER A 253 10.40 6.13 11.54
C SER A 253 9.30 5.13 11.19
N PHE A 254 9.66 3.87 10.97
CA PHE A 254 8.73 2.89 10.38
C PHE A 254 8.64 1.59 11.17
N PHE A 255 7.44 1.03 11.23
CA PHE A 255 7.23 -0.38 11.55
C PHE A 255 7.66 -1.25 10.36
N SER A 256 8.21 -2.43 10.65
CA SER A 256 8.61 -3.40 9.61
C SER A 256 8.32 -4.82 10.06
N HIS A 257 7.49 -5.51 9.32
CA HIS A 257 7.20 -6.92 9.57
C HIS A 257 8.46 -7.79 9.44
N ARG A 258 9.28 -7.55 8.41
CA ARG A 258 10.53 -8.29 8.17
C ARG A 258 11.53 -8.17 9.32
N ARG A 259 11.75 -6.94 9.77
CA ARG A 259 12.69 -6.65 10.86
C ARG A 259 12.18 -7.18 12.20
N ASP A 260 10.93 -6.87 12.53
CA ASP A 260 10.38 -7.12 13.86
C ASP A 260 10.02 -8.60 14.05
N ALA A 261 9.63 -9.33 12.98
CA ALA A 261 9.44 -10.78 13.00
C ALA A 261 10.74 -11.54 13.28
N ALA A 262 11.89 -11.04 12.81
CA ALA A 262 13.18 -11.67 13.05
C ALA A 262 13.62 -11.57 14.54
N VAL A 263 13.22 -10.51 15.23
CA VAL A 263 13.56 -10.28 16.66
C VAL A 263 12.76 -11.17 17.60
N SER A 264 11.59 -11.60 17.21
CA SER A 264 10.65 -12.37 18.07
C SER A 264 10.98 -13.86 18.22
N GLY A 265 12.17 -14.31 17.81
CA GLY A 265 12.73 -15.62 18.17
C GLY A 265 11.97 -16.83 17.64
N GLY A 266 11.41 -16.76 16.43
CA GLY A 266 10.96 -17.97 15.71
C GLY A 266 9.60 -18.56 16.11
N ASN A 267 8.90 -18.02 17.08
CA ASN A 267 7.55 -18.49 17.46
C ASN A 267 6.40 -17.89 16.63
N GLY A 268 6.68 -17.56 15.37
CA GLY A 268 5.67 -17.48 14.31
C GLY A 268 4.87 -16.18 14.17
N PHE A 269 4.87 -15.28 15.14
CA PHE A 269 4.12 -14.02 15.06
C PHE A 269 4.97 -12.86 15.57
N GLY A 270 5.87 -12.38 14.73
CA GLY A 270 6.48 -11.07 14.94
C GLY A 270 5.38 -10.01 14.87
N THR A 271 4.99 -9.51 16.03
CA THR A 271 4.00 -8.46 16.14
C THR A 271 4.66 -7.11 15.88
N THR A 272 4.25 -6.42 14.84
CA THR A 272 4.64 -5.05 14.58
C THR A 272 3.41 -4.21 14.27
N GLY A 273 3.49 -2.90 14.53
CA GLY A 273 2.41 -1.98 14.22
C GLY A 273 2.20 -1.84 12.71
N ARG A 274 1.14 -1.11 12.36
CA ARG A 274 0.82 -0.72 10.96
C ARG A 274 0.81 0.80 10.85
N MET A 275 1.50 1.29 9.83
CA MET A 275 1.37 2.68 9.35
C MET A 275 0.25 2.75 8.32
N ALA A 276 -0.21 3.95 7.99
CA ALA A 276 -1.21 4.15 6.94
C ALA A 276 -0.79 5.20 5.92
N ALA A 277 -1.08 4.90 4.65
CA ALA A 277 -1.14 5.88 3.57
C ALA A 277 -2.61 6.30 3.37
N CYS A 278 -2.88 7.59 3.41
CA CYS A 278 -4.22 8.15 3.25
C CYS A 278 -4.23 9.16 2.11
N ILE A 279 -5.31 9.12 1.32
CA ILE A 279 -5.61 10.14 0.30
C ILE A 279 -7.10 10.49 0.36
N TRP A 280 -7.41 11.78 0.28
CA TRP A 280 -8.79 12.27 0.36
C TRP A 280 -8.99 13.56 -0.41
N LYS A 281 -10.25 13.92 -0.60
CA LYS A 281 -10.66 15.20 -1.16
C LYS A 281 -11.18 16.13 -0.06
N THR A 282 -10.73 17.40 -0.10
CA THR A 282 -11.15 18.48 0.80
C THR A 282 -12.29 19.30 0.21
#